data_73e759376fa9dc9f2bc8634850705355
#
_entry.id   73e759376fa9dc9f2bc8634850705355
#
_cell.length_a   1.000
_cell.length_b   1.000
_cell.length_c   1.000
_cell.angle_alpha   90.00
_cell.angle_beta   90.00
_cell.angle_gamma   90.00
#
_symmetry.space_group_name_H-M   'P 1'
#
loop_
_entity.id
_entity.type
_entity.pdbx_description
1 polymer ?
#
loop_
_entity_poly.entity_id
_entity_poly.type
_entity_poly.pdbx_seq_one_letter_code
_entity_poly.pdbx_strand_id
1 'polypeptide(L)'
;HLFTTKDTRFKGEPFLREIKEVYTELINCHISDPEQHLKVFDKNSVYLPAKKIGKNNPKEDEIKADNAARQEWNRTADMALLSGISEAKILEVKQTEIHEKASQSIKSKGWLPGLFRSIVNKAKDFLQNLIREHDMPPKPVLEIDMAEFRTMQKLMIKAQDKAKEIRHLQDTVLPKL
;
A
#
# COMPACT_ATOMS: atom_id res chain seq x y z
N HIS A 1 -7.48 12.69 -55.64
CA HIS A 1 -6.99 12.53 -54.26
C HIS A 1 -8.17 12.36 -53.31
N LEU A 2 -8.55 11.10 -53.05
CA LEU A 2 -9.75 10.80 -52.27
C LEU A 2 -9.54 10.83 -50.72
N PHE A 3 -8.27 10.92 -50.22
CA PHE A 3 -7.96 10.86 -48.78
C PHE A 3 -6.81 11.77 -48.41
N THR A 4 -7.02 13.06 -48.32
CA THR A 4 -6.00 14.05 -47.96
C THR A 4 -5.95 14.39 -46.46
N THR A 5 -7.00 14.14 -45.71
CA THR A 5 -7.07 14.47 -44.29
C THR A 5 -7.52 13.26 -43.48
N LYS A 6 -6.67 12.80 -42.54
CA LYS A 6 -7.11 11.83 -41.56
C LYS A 6 -8.21 12.45 -40.68
N ASP A 7 -9.36 11.77 -40.61
CA ASP A 7 -10.45 12.16 -39.71
C ASP A 7 -9.89 12.30 -38.28
N THR A 8 -10.03 13.48 -37.70
CA THR A 8 -9.57 13.82 -36.34
C THR A 8 -10.23 12.97 -35.26
N ARG A 9 -11.43 12.44 -35.53
CA ARG A 9 -12.18 11.53 -34.68
C ARG A 9 -11.35 10.31 -34.27
N PHE A 10 -10.53 9.74 -35.22
CA PHE A 10 -9.66 8.57 -34.96
C PHE A 10 -8.38 8.89 -34.18
N LYS A 11 -8.12 10.16 -33.86
CA LYS A 11 -6.96 10.58 -33.08
C LYS A 11 -7.30 10.89 -31.62
N GLY A 12 -8.59 10.96 -31.30
CA GLY A 12 -9.07 11.34 -29.99
C GLY A 12 -8.96 10.23 -28.94
N GLU A 13 -8.74 10.62 -27.69
CA GLU A 13 -8.75 9.69 -26.54
C GLU A 13 -10.09 8.93 -26.41
N PRO A 14 -11.26 9.53 -26.66
CA PRO A 14 -12.55 8.83 -26.62
C PRO A 14 -12.62 7.64 -27.57
N PHE A 15 -12.16 7.83 -28.82
CA PHE A 15 -12.16 6.75 -29.83
C PHE A 15 -11.22 5.60 -29.45
N LEU A 16 -10.05 5.93 -28.89
CA LEU A 16 -9.12 4.90 -28.41
C LEU A 16 -9.68 4.13 -27.21
N ARG A 17 -10.47 4.79 -26.36
CA ARG A 17 -11.18 4.14 -25.25
C ARG A 17 -12.25 3.19 -25.78
N GLU A 18 -13.10 3.66 -26.70
CA GLU A 18 -14.16 2.86 -27.32
C GLU A 18 -13.60 1.59 -27.97
N ILE A 19 -12.52 1.71 -28.76
CA ILE A 19 -11.87 0.54 -29.37
C ILE A 19 -11.37 -0.44 -28.30
N LYS A 20 -10.77 0.05 -27.23
CA LYS A 20 -10.29 -0.82 -26.14
C LYS A 20 -11.43 -1.53 -25.43
N GLU A 21 -12.53 -0.84 -25.19
CA GLU A 21 -13.74 -1.42 -24.58
C GLU A 21 -14.30 -2.54 -25.45
N VAL A 22 -14.58 -2.26 -26.72
CA VAL A 22 -15.10 -3.24 -27.69
C VAL A 22 -14.14 -4.45 -27.81
N TYR A 23 -12.84 -4.19 -27.91
CA TYR A 23 -11.86 -5.27 -28.02
C TYR A 23 -11.79 -6.14 -26.77
N THR A 24 -11.88 -5.51 -25.60
CA THR A 24 -11.90 -6.24 -24.30
C THR A 24 -13.17 -7.08 -24.17
N GLU A 25 -14.32 -6.55 -24.55
CA GLU A 25 -15.59 -7.28 -24.58
C GLU A 25 -15.53 -8.51 -25.51
N LEU A 26 -14.97 -8.32 -26.71
CA LEU A 26 -14.79 -9.42 -27.66
C LEU A 26 -13.89 -10.54 -27.10
N ILE A 27 -12.81 -10.18 -26.38
CA ILE A 27 -11.97 -11.18 -25.72
C ILE A 27 -12.76 -11.89 -24.60
N ASN A 28 -13.48 -11.13 -23.79
CA ASN A 28 -14.23 -11.67 -22.66
C ASN A 28 -15.37 -12.59 -23.09
N CYS A 29 -15.95 -12.42 -24.28
CA CYS A 29 -16.91 -13.37 -24.85
C CYS A 29 -16.36 -14.78 -25.03
N HIS A 30 -15.05 -14.96 -25.09
CA HIS A 30 -14.36 -16.26 -25.20
C HIS A 30 -13.85 -16.80 -23.86
N ILE A 31 -14.01 -16.06 -22.77
CA ILE A 31 -13.60 -16.45 -21.42
C ILE A 31 -14.84 -16.88 -20.66
N SER A 32 -14.93 -18.19 -20.34
CA SER A 32 -16.11 -18.75 -19.67
C SER A 32 -16.24 -18.33 -18.20
N ASP A 33 -15.12 -18.01 -17.55
CA ASP A 33 -15.08 -17.63 -16.14
C ASP A 33 -15.13 -16.10 -16.00
N PRO A 34 -16.22 -15.53 -15.43
CA PRO A 34 -16.33 -14.09 -15.24
C PRO A 34 -15.22 -13.45 -14.37
N GLU A 35 -14.62 -14.24 -13.45
CA GLU A 35 -13.54 -13.75 -12.61
C GLU A 35 -12.24 -13.52 -13.39
N GLN A 36 -12.10 -14.19 -14.54
CA GLN A 36 -10.95 -14.04 -15.44
C GLN A 36 -11.18 -12.98 -16.53
N HIS A 37 -12.35 -12.33 -16.56
CA HIS A 37 -12.63 -11.29 -17.54
C HIS A 37 -11.64 -10.13 -17.42
N LEU A 38 -11.11 -9.74 -18.56
CA LEU A 38 -10.22 -8.58 -18.67
C LEU A 38 -11.02 -7.30 -18.42
N LYS A 39 -10.41 -6.33 -17.74
CA LYS A 39 -10.95 -4.97 -17.55
C LYS A 39 -10.14 -4.00 -18.38
N VAL A 40 -10.83 -3.04 -19.00
CA VAL A 40 -10.17 -1.93 -19.71
C VAL A 40 -9.37 -1.13 -18.70
N PHE A 41 -8.09 -0.85 -19.03
CA PHE A 41 -7.25 -0.05 -18.15
C PHE A 41 -7.82 1.37 -17.99
N ASP A 42 -8.18 1.73 -16.76
CA ASP A 42 -8.55 3.08 -16.38
C ASP A 42 -7.40 3.77 -15.64
N LYS A 43 -7.09 5.03 -16.03
CA LYS A 43 -6.11 5.87 -15.33
C LYS A 43 -6.49 6.12 -13.88
N ASN A 44 -7.80 6.13 -13.59
CA ASN A 44 -8.34 6.34 -12.26
C ASN A 44 -8.46 5.04 -11.44
N SER A 45 -8.08 3.89 -12.00
CA SER A 45 -8.07 2.62 -11.28
C SER A 45 -6.93 2.57 -10.24
N VAL A 46 -6.94 1.57 -9.38
CA VAL A 46 -5.87 1.33 -8.37
C VAL A 46 -4.50 1.06 -8.99
N TYR A 47 -4.47 0.64 -10.25
CA TYR A 47 -3.25 0.23 -10.94
C TYR A 47 -2.45 1.40 -11.50
N LEU A 48 -1.15 1.20 -11.64
CA LEU A 48 -0.23 2.12 -12.31
C LEU A 48 0.11 1.60 -13.71
N PRO A 49 -0.10 2.41 -14.77
CA PRO A 49 0.25 2.01 -16.14
C PRO A 49 1.75 1.91 -16.33
N ALA A 50 2.22 0.90 -17.07
CA ALA A 50 3.60 0.84 -17.52
C ALA A 50 3.89 1.92 -18.56
N LYS A 51 5.10 2.49 -18.50
CA LYS A 51 5.58 3.42 -19.54
C LYS A 51 6.07 2.64 -20.75
N LYS A 52 5.72 3.10 -21.94
CA LYS A 52 6.24 2.54 -23.20
C LYS A 52 7.74 2.83 -23.32
N ILE A 53 8.52 1.83 -23.63
CA ILE A 53 9.93 1.97 -23.96
C ILE A 53 10.02 2.26 -25.47
N GLY A 54 10.56 3.42 -25.83
CA GLY A 54 10.80 3.78 -27.22
C GLY A 54 12.01 3.02 -27.77
N LYS A 55 12.03 2.77 -29.08
CA LYS A 55 13.18 2.15 -29.76
C LYS A 55 14.42 3.05 -29.60
N ASN A 56 15.54 2.47 -29.17
CA ASN A 56 16.82 3.20 -28.95
C ASN A 56 16.70 4.37 -27.96
N ASN A 57 15.88 4.23 -26.90
CA ASN A 57 15.72 5.27 -25.88
C ASN A 57 16.94 5.25 -24.92
N PRO A 58 17.71 6.35 -24.78
CA PRO A 58 18.87 6.39 -23.88
C PRO A 58 18.51 6.20 -22.41
N LYS A 59 17.22 6.34 -22.03
CA LYS A 59 16.69 6.12 -20.68
C LYS A 59 15.97 4.77 -20.53
N GLU A 60 16.27 3.81 -21.39
CA GLU A 60 15.60 2.50 -21.41
C GLU A 60 15.66 1.82 -20.03
N ASP A 61 16.84 1.74 -19.43
CA ASP A 61 17.06 1.07 -18.16
C ASP A 61 16.32 1.78 -16.99
N GLU A 62 16.28 3.12 -17.02
CA GLU A 62 15.51 3.89 -16.06
C GLU A 62 14.01 3.60 -16.18
N ILE A 63 13.49 3.56 -17.40
CA ILE A 63 12.08 3.25 -17.67
C ILE A 63 11.75 1.81 -17.28
N LYS A 64 12.63 0.84 -17.54
CA LYS A 64 12.47 -0.55 -17.09
C LYS A 64 12.37 -0.64 -15.57
N ALA A 65 13.28 0.04 -14.86
CA ALA A 65 13.28 0.07 -13.40
C ALA A 65 12.02 0.75 -12.83
N ASP A 66 11.55 1.84 -13.44
CA ASP A 66 10.28 2.48 -13.08
C ASP A 66 9.09 1.55 -13.35
N ASN A 67 9.10 0.80 -14.46
CA ASN A 67 8.02 -0.14 -14.78
C ASN A 67 8.01 -1.34 -13.81
N ALA A 68 9.17 -1.81 -13.37
CA ALA A 68 9.25 -2.84 -12.36
C ALA A 68 8.59 -2.39 -11.05
N ALA A 69 8.86 -1.16 -10.59
CA ALA A 69 8.21 -0.62 -9.39
C ALA A 69 6.68 -0.49 -9.56
N ARG A 70 6.20 -0.12 -10.76
CA ARG A 70 4.76 -0.05 -11.08
C ARG A 70 4.11 -1.43 -11.04
N GLN A 71 4.80 -2.46 -11.56
CA GLN A 71 4.31 -3.84 -11.51
C GLN A 71 4.23 -4.35 -10.06
N GLU A 72 5.24 -4.05 -9.24
CA GLU A 72 5.22 -4.41 -7.81
C GLU A 72 4.08 -3.72 -7.05
N TRP A 73 3.82 -2.44 -7.33
CA TRP A 73 2.63 -1.76 -6.81
C TRP A 73 1.35 -2.48 -7.23
N ASN A 74 1.19 -2.81 -8.52
CA ASN A 74 -0.01 -3.46 -9.02
C ASN A 74 -0.25 -4.82 -8.35
N ARG A 75 0.80 -5.63 -8.18
CA ARG A 75 0.72 -6.90 -7.43
C ARG A 75 0.31 -6.70 -5.97
N THR A 76 0.84 -5.65 -5.34
CA THR A 76 0.46 -5.33 -3.95
C THR A 76 -0.99 -4.85 -3.86
N ALA A 77 -1.47 -4.10 -4.86
CA ALA A 77 -2.88 -3.71 -4.93
C ALA A 77 -3.81 -4.92 -5.11
N ASP A 78 -3.41 -5.90 -5.94
CA ASP A 78 -4.15 -7.16 -6.07
C ASP A 78 -4.21 -7.93 -4.74
N MET A 79 -3.07 -8.05 -4.04
CA MET A 79 -3.05 -8.67 -2.71
C MET A 79 -3.93 -7.92 -1.71
N ALA A 80 -3.95 -6.60 -1.74
CA ALA A 80 -4.80 -5.78 -0.87
C ALA A 80 -6.29 -6.02 -1.13
N LEU A 81 -6.69 -6.12 -2.40
CA LEU A 81 -8.07 -6.45 -2.79
C LEU A 81 -8.45 -7.86 -2.32
N LEU A 82 -7.56 -8.83 -2.50
CA LEU A 82 -7.77 -10.21 -2.03
C LEU A 82 -7.87 -10.31 -0.50
N SER A 83 -7.12 -9.48 0.24
CA SER A 83 -7.22 -9.38 1.71
C SER A 83 -8.48 -8.61 2.19
N GLY A 84 -9.35 -8.14 1.28
CA GLY A 84 -10.59 -7.46 1.64
C GLY A 84 -10.46 -5.94 1.86
N ILE A 85 -9.31 -5.33 1.54
CA ILE A 85 -9.16 -3.87 1.57
C ILE A 85 -9.96 -3.29 0.41
N SER A 86 -10.80 -2.30 0.70
CA SER A 86 -11.66 -1.69 -0.32
C SER A 86 -10.84 -0.95 -1.40
N GLU A 87 -11.32 -1.00 -2.65
CA GLU A 87 -10.71 -0.28 -3.77
C GLU A 87 -10.56 1.22 -3.48
N ALA A 88 -11.56 1.83 -2.83
CA ALA A 88 -11.53 3.24 -2.42
C ALA A 88 -10.34 3.56 -1.52
N LYS A 89 -9.99 2.66 -0.58
CA LYS A 89 -8.85 2.85 0.31
C LYS A 89 -7.52 2.76 -0.43
N ILE A 90 -7.40 1.84 -1.37
CA ILE A 90 -6.20 1.72 -2.22
C ILE A 90 -6.05 2.94 -3.12
N LEU A 91 -7.16 3.47 -3.66
CA LEU A 91 -7.16 4.72 -4.44
C LEU A 91 -6.73 5.92 -3.60
N GLU A 92 -7.19 6.03 -2.35
CA GLU A 92 -6.75 7.06 -1.41
C GLU A 92 -5.23 7.00 -1.20
N VAL A 93 -4.68 5.81 -0.93
CA VAL A 93 -3.23 5.60 -0.77
C VAL A 93 -2.49 5.96 -2.05
N LYS A 94 -2.99 5.56 -3.22
CA LYS A 94 -2.39 5.95 -4.51
C LYS A 94 -2.37 7.46 -4.70
N GLN A 95 -3.46 8.15 -4.36
CA GLN A 95 -3.56 9.60 -4.50
C GLN A 95 -2.61 10.31 -3.55
N THR A 96 -2.61 9.98 -2.27
CA THR A 96 -1.82 10.66 -1.24
C THR A 96 -0.34 10.32 -1.35
N GLU A 97 -0.01 9.02 -1.38
CA GLU A 97 1.37 8.56 -1.30
C GLU A 97 2.12 8.67 -2.63
N ILE A 98 1.45 8.54 -3.76
CA ILE A 98 2.11 8.59 -5.07
C ILE A 98 1.91 9.96 -5.73
N HIS A 99 0.66 10.36 -5.99
CA HIS A 99 0.41 11.55 -6.80
C HIS A 99 0.75 12.85 -6.08
N GLU A 100 0.33 13.01 -4.82
CA GLU A 100 0.61 14.24 -4.06
C GLU A 100 2.09 14.36 -3.71
N LYS A 101 2.73 13.28 -3.22
CA LYS A 101 4.16 13.30 -2.89
C LYS A 101 5.04 13.49 -4.13
N ALA A 102 4.66 12.90 -5.29
CA ALA A 102 5.34 13.15 -6.54
C ALA A 102 5.22 14.63 -6.95
N SER A 103 4.02 15.19 -6.89
CA SER A 103 3.78 16.60 -7.22
C SER A 103 4.54 17.56 -6.31
N GLN A 104 4.54 17.31 -4.99
CA GLN A 104 5.29 18.10 -4.02
C GLN A 104 6.80 18.02 -4.22
N SER A 105 7.31 16.81 -4.47
CA SER A 105 8.75 16.58 -4.69
C SER A 105 9.23 17.24 -5.98
N ILE A 106 8.43 17.18 -7.04
CA ILE A 106 8.75 17.86 -8.31
C ILE A 106 8.75 19.38 -8.14
N LYS A 107 7.77 19.93 -7.40
CA LYS A 107 7.72 21.38 -7.13
C LYS A 107 8.91 21.87 -6.30
N SER A 108 9.38 21.07 -5.34
CA SER A 108 10.44 21.49 -4.41
C SER A 108 11.86 21.25 -4.93
N LYS A 109 12.09 20.13 -5.64
CA LYS A 109 13.43 19.66 -6.03
C LYS A 109 13.61 19.46 -7.54
N GLY A 110 12.55 19.66 -8.32
CA GLY A 110 12.52 19.30 -9.73
C GLY A 110 12.45 17.79 -9.95
N TRP A 111 12.51 17.39 -11.22
CA TRP A 111 12.53 15.97 -11.59
C TRP A 111 13.93 15.39 -11.39
N LEU A 112 14.04 14.39 -10.49
CA LEU A 112 15.27 13.64 -10.26
C LEU A 112 15.10 12.19 -10.77
N PRO A 113 16.15 11.61 -11.39
CA PRO A 113 16.14 10.20 -11.77
C PRO A 113 15.83 9.30 -10.55
N GLY A 114 14.95 8.31 -10.73
CA GLY A 114 14.56 7.37 -9.68
C GLY A 114 13.64 7.91 -8.58
N LEU A 115 13.33 9.23 -8.59
CA LEU A 115 12.41 9.85 -7.62
C LEU A 115 11.05 9.15 -7.61
N PHE A 116 10.46 8.96 -8.79
CA PHE A 116 9.15 8.30 -8.92
C PHE A 116 9.18 6.88 -8.35
N ARG A 117 10.21 6.10 -8.69
CA ARG A 117 10.41 4.74 -8.18
C ARG A 117 10.51 4.71 -6.65
N SER A 118 11.26 5.64 -6.06
CA SER A 118 11.37 5.77 -4.60
C SER A 118 10.00 6.04 -3.94
N ILE A 119 9.18 6.90 -4.53
CA ILE A 119 7.84 7.23 -4.04
C ILE A 119 6.92 6.01 -4.14
N VAL A 120 6.90 5.34 -5.30
CA VAL A 120 6.08 4.14 -5.51
C VAL A 120 6.46 3.02 -4.54
N ASN A 121 7.76 2.80 -4.30
CA ASN A 121 8.21 1.78 -3.34
C ASN A 121 7.73 2.09 -1.92
N LYS A 122 7.82 3.34 -1.46
CA LYS A 122 7.29 3.75 -0.15
C LYS A 122 5.77 3.58 -0.04
N ALA A 123 5.04 3.95 -1.09
CA ALA A 123 3.60 3.74 -1.15
C ALA A 123 3.23 2.25 -1.11
N LYS A 124 3.99 1.41 -1.81
CA LYS A 124 3.85 -0.05 -1.76
C LYS A 124 4.08 -0.59 -0.35
N ASP A 125 5.16 -0.16 0.32
CA ASP A 125 5.46 -0.58 1.69
C ASP A 125 4.35 -0.17 2.67
N PHE A 126 3.79 1.04 2.48
CA PHE A 126 2.63 1.49 3.25
C PHE A 126 1.40 0.61 3.02
N LEU A 127 1.10 0.26 1.77
CA LEU A 127 -0.02 -0.63 1.44
C LEU A 127 0.19 -2.05 2.00
N GLN A 128 1.42 -2.56 1.98
CA GLN A 128 1.76 -3.85 2.60
C GLN A 128 1.54 -3.83 4.12
N ASN A 129 1.84 -2.73 4.80
CA ASN A 129 1.57 -2.59 6.23
C ASN A 129 0.06 -2.57 6.51
N LEU A 130 -0.75 -1.90 5.68
CA LEU A 130 -2.21 -1.96 5.77
C LEU A 130 -2.76 -3.38 5.61
N ILE A 131 -2.22 -4.17 4.68
CA ILE A 131 -2.58 -5.58 4.51
C ILE A 131 -2.27 -6.35 5.80
N ARG A 132 -1.07 -6.21 6.35
CA ARG A 132 -0.68 -6.89 7.60
C ARG A 132 -1.58 -6.49 8.78
N GLU A 133 -1.91 -5.22 8.91
CA GLU A 133 -2.81 -4.73 9.97
C GLU A 133 -4.23 -5.28 9.80
N HIS A 134 -4.70 -5.42 8.56
CA HIS A 134 -6.01 -5.99 8.25
C HIS A 134 -6.07 -7.50 8.53
N ASP A 135 -5.01 -8.24 8.20
CA ASP A 135 -4.92 -9.68 8.39
C ASP A 135 -4.59 -10.08 9.85
N MET A 136 -4.15 -9.12 10.67
CA MET A 136 -3.92 -9.37 12.09
C MET A 136 -5.26 -9.55 12.81
N PRO A 137 -5.42 -10.61 13.62
CA PRO A 137 -6.59 -10.71 14.50
C PRO A 137 -6.67 -9.45 15.37
N PRO A 138 -7.88 -8.94 15.66
CA PRO A 138 -8.03 -7.78 16.51
C PRO A 138 -7.26 -8.03 17.79
N LYS A 139 -6.37 -7.08 18.15
CA LYS A 139 -5.64 -7.16 19.41
C LYS A 139 -6.67 -7.37 20.51
N PRO A 140 -6.53 -8.43 21.35
CA PRO A 140 -7.45 -8.62 22.44
C PRO A 140 -7.48 -7.30 23.24
N VAL A 141 -8.60 -6.63 23.24
CA VAL A 141 -8.85 -5.52 24.13
C VAL A 141 -8.90 -6.16 25.51
N LEU A 142 -7.81 -6.11 26.25
CA LEU A 142 -7.80 -6.43 27.65
C LEU A 142 -8.68 -5.34 28.31
N GLU A 143 -9.95 -5.64 28.51
CA GLU A 143 -10.79 -4.89 29.42
C GLU A 143 -10.20 -5.10 30.83
N ILE A 144 -9.20 -4.31 31.15
CA ILE A 144 -8.65 -4.26 32.50
C ILE A 144 -9.71 -3.55 33.34
N ASP A 145 -10.41 -4.31 34.17
CA ASP A 145 -11.23 -3.70 35.22
C ASP A 145 -10.30 -2.83 36.07
N MET A 146 -10.51 -1.52 36.01
CA MET A 146 -9.70 -0.54 36.74
C MET A 146 -9.72 -0.77 38.24
N ALA A 147 -10.76 -1.44 38.78
CA ALA A 147 -10.83 -1.85 40.16
C ALA A 147 -9.89 -3.01 40.48
N GLU A 148 -9.84 -4.01 39.62
CA GLU A 148 -8.88 -5.12 39.73
C GLU A 148 -7.43 -4.63 39.56
N PHE A 149 -7.18 -3.74 38.60
CA PHE A 149 -5.84 -3.16 38.40
C PHE A 149 -5.36 -2.40 39.66
N ARG A 150 -6.22 -1.58 40.25
CA ARG A 150 -5.91 -0.87 41.52
C ARG A 150 -5.66 -1.84 42.67
N THR A 151 -6.40 -2.94 42.71
CA THR A 151 -6.21 -3.98 43.74
C THR A 151 -4.88 -4.71 43.56
N MET A 152 -4.52 -5.08 42.32
CA MET A 152 -3.22 -5.67 42.00
C MET A 152 -2.07 -4.72 42.32
N GLN A 153 -2.19 -3.42 42.00
CA GLN A 153 -1.18 -2.42 42.38
C GLN A 153 -0.98 -2.36 43.90
N LYS A 154 -2.05 -2.36 44.69
CA LYS A 154 -1.96 -2.36 46.18
C LYS A 154 -1.28 -3.62 46.70
N LEU A 155 -1.58 -4.77 46.11
CA LEU A 155 -0.95 -6.05 46.48
C LEU A 155 0.57 -6.07 46.10
N MET A 156 0.94 -5.53 44.95
CA MET A 156 2.35 -5.39 44.56
C MET A 156 3.12 -4.50 45.50
N ILE A 157 2.58 -3.36 45.92
CA ILE A 157 3.21 -2.46 46.89
C ILE A 157 3.42 -3.18 48.23
N LYS A 158 2.39 -3.85 48.74
CA LYS A 158 2.49 -4.63 50.01
C LYS A 158 3.53 -5.75 49.90
N ALA A 159 3.63 -6.44 48.76
CA ALA A 159 4.62 -7.48 48.54
C ALA A 159 6.06 -6.92 48.51
N GLN A 160 6.24 -5.74 47.90
CA GLN A 160 7.54 -5.06 47.88
C GLN A 160 7.96 -4.59 49.29
N ASP A 161 7.03 -4.07 50.08
CA ASP A 161 7.32 -3.62 51.43
C ASP A 161 7.69 -4.81 52.36
N LYS A 162 6.95 -5.93 52.24
CA LYS A 162 7.35 -7.18 52.96
C LYS A 162 8.71 -7.73 52.51
N ALA A 163 9.00 -7.65 51.22
CA ALA A 163 10.31 -8.08 50.71
C ALA A 163 11.47 -7.22 51.25
N LYS A 164 11.25 -5.91 51.46
CA LYS A 164 12.22 -5.01 52.12
C LYS A 164 12.40 -5.35 53.59
N GLU A 165 11.30 -5.63 54.29
CA GLU A 165 11.30 -6.01 55.69
C GLU A 165 12.08 -7.34 55.94
N ILE A 166 11.85 -8.33 55.07
CA ILE A 166 12.58 -9.59 55.08
C ILE A 166 14.09 -9.38 54.84
N ARG A 167 14.49 -8.56 53.88
CA ARG A 167 15.87 -8.22 53.64
C ARG A 167 16.51 -7.53 54.85
N HIS A 168 15.82 -6.59 55.45
CA HIS A 168 16.29 -5.90 56.64
C HIS A 168 16.48 -6.86 57.83
N LEU A 169 15.57 -7.82 57.99
CA LEU A 169 15.71 -8.87 59.02
C LEU A 169 16.91 -9.82 58.70
N GLN A 170 17.08 -10.18 57.45
CA GLN A 170 18.25 -10.98 57.03
C GLN A 170 19.56 -10.27 57.27
N ASP A 171 19.63 -8.96 56.97
CA ASP A 171 20.85 -8.17 57.12
C ASP A 171 21.16 -7.80 58.59
N THR A 172 20.15 -7.72 59.47
CA THR A 172 20.32 -7.26 60.86
C THR A 172 20.30 -8.37 61.90
N VAL A 173 19.61 -9.48 61.65
CA VAL A 173 19.39 -10.54 62.63
C VAL A 173 20.32 -11.75 62.36
N LEU A 174 20.44 -12.17 61.12
CA LEU A 174 21.29 -13.32 60.75
C LEU A 174 22.81 -13.14 60.99
N PRO A 175 23.43 -11.96 60.86
CA PRO A 175 24.85 -11.79 61.17
C PRO A 175 25.20 -11.81 62.65
N LYS A 176 24.20 -11.92 63.58
CA LYS A 176 24.42 -11.92 65.04
C LYS A 176 24.27 -13.30 65.67
N LEU A 177 24.06 -14.33 64.86
CA LEU A 177 24.09 -15.73 65.21
C LEU A 177 25.38 -16.40 64.73
#